data_0921ed1a68f19dc2b4afb01b73683990
#
_entry.id   0921ed1a68f19dc2b4afb01b73683990
#
_cell.length_a   1.000
_cell.length_b   1.000
_cell.length_c   1.000
_cell.angle_alpha   90.00
_cell.angle_beta   90.00
_cell.angle_gamma   90.00
#
_symmetry.space_group_name_H-M   'P 1'
#
loop_
_entity.id
_entity.type
_entity.pdbx_description
1 polymer ?
#
loop_
_entity_poly.entity_id
_entity_poly.type
_entity_poly.pdbx_seq_one_letter_code
_entity_poly.pdbx_strand_id
1 'polypeptide(L)'
;DAALRITRQIAALVLCLLFVCGGFWAKGTVWDIWTDRDIEDVQKSTYYSAAANSAQLRLDQNLPIGYDAAQAVCISLGQPISSSAIPAKADDKDTLIFPADLTGSMETALGSQKLRLETGLTNTDLFKEIYKSLKKKKPVIALMLVADAESAKLQYGVVTGLDVNNNRVTVALSEGVDTYTLAEFVAATRFENTKNIPLRLRLSLLFGTLSRNTAIFLK
;
A
#
# COMPACT_ATOMS: atom_id res chain seq x y z
N ASP A 1 -26.70 27.21 35.91
CA ASP A 1 -26.07 27.82 34.71
C ASP A 1 -24.74 27.18 34.26
N ALA A 2 -23.88 26.76 35.22
CA ALA A 2 -22.62 26.08 34.86
C ALA A 2 -22.86 24.69 34.23
N ALA A 3 -23.77 23.89 34.75
CA ALA A 3 -24.12 22.58 34.22
C ALA A 3 -24.66 22.66 32.78
N LEU A 4 -25.47 23.66 32.48
CA LEU A 4 -26.06 23.89 31.15
C LEU A 4 -24.99 24.29 30.13
N ARG A 5 -23.97 25.05 30.55
CA ARG A 5 -22.81 25.39 29.69
C ARG A 5 -21.97 24.16 29.38
N ILE A 6 -21.67 23.32 30.37
CA ILE A 6 -20.89 22.08 30.18
C ILE A 6 -21.64 21.13 29.26
N THR A 7 -22.94 20.94 29.44
CA THR A 7 -23.75 20.09 28.56
C THR A 7 -23.75 20.57 27.10
N ARG A 8 -23.85 21.88 26.87
CA ARG A 8 -23.75 22.47 25.52
C ARG A 8 -22.38 22.28 24.91
N GLN A 9 -21.30 22.40 25.68
CA GLN A 9 -19.95 22.18 25.19
C GLN A 9 -19.70 20.69 24.81
N ILE A 10 -20.18 19.78 25.66
CA ILE A 10 -20.10 18.33 25.36
C ILE A 10 -20.91 17.98 24.12
N ALA A 11 -22.13 18.50 24.00
CA ALA A 11 -22.97 18.28 22.82
C ALA A 11 -22.33 18.83 21.54
N ALA A 12 -21.72 20.01 21.59
CA ALA A 12 -21.00 20.58 20.46
C ALA A 12 -19.79 19.74 20.09
N LEU A 13 -19.03 19.22 21.04
CA LEU A 13 -17.87 18.36 20.83
C LEU A 13 -18.26 17.03 20.22
N VAL A 14 -19.35 16.41 20.67
CA VAL A 14 -19.91 15.18 20.11
C VAL A 14 -20.40 15.40 18.67
N LEU A 15 -21.08 16.52 18.41
CA LEU A 15 -21.52 16.89 17.06
C LEU A 15 -20.32 17.08 16.11
N CYS A 16 -19.28 17.79 16.54
CA CYS A 16 -18.06 17.95 15.75
C CYS A 16 -17.40 16.59 15.43
N LEU A 17 -17.31 15.70 16.43
CA LEU A 17 -16.78 14.35 16.25
C LEU A 17 -17.60 13.54 15.24
N LEU A 18 -18.93 13.60 15.33
CA LEU A 18 -19.83 12.93 14.38
C LEU A 18 -19.70 13.50 12.97
N PHE A 19 -19.53 14.82 12.81
CA PHE A 19 -19.31 15.45 11.51
C PHE A 19 -17.96 15.03 10.89
N VAL A 20 -16.90 15.00 11.70
CA VAL A 20 -15.57 14.56 11.24
C VAL A 20 -15.60 13.08 10.84
N CYS A 21 -16.12 12.20 11.69
CA CYS A 21 -16.24 10.77 11.39
C CYS A 21 -17.17 10.51 10.19
N GLY A 22 -18.29 11.22 10.09
CA GLY A 22 -19.21 11.13 8.96
C GLY A 22 -18.58 11.61 7.66
N GLY A 23 -17.78 12.67 7.69
CA GLY A 23 -17.04 13.17 6.55
C GLY A 23 -16.00 12.18 6.03
N PHE A 24 -15.24 11.55 6.93
CA PHE A 24 -14.29 10.49 6.55
C PHE A 24 -14.98 9.26 5.97
N TRP A 25 -16.09 8.84 6.58
CA TRP A 25 -16.88 7.72 6.06
C TRP A 25 -17.47 8.02 4.68
N ALA A 26 -18.04 9.20 4.47
CA ALA A 26 -18.58 9.63 3.19
C ALA A 26 -17.50 9.71 2.11
N LYS A 27 -16.31 10.26 2.45
CA LYS A 27 -15.17 10.29 1.54
C LYS A 27 -14.75 8.88 1.12
N GLY A 28 -14.66 7.94 2.06
CA GLY A 28 -14.33 6.55 1.77
C GLY A 28 -15.34 5.88 0.85
N THR A 29 -16.65 6.06 1.11
CA THR A 29 -17.72 5.48 0.31
C THR A 29 -17.76 6.04 -1.11
N VAL A 30 -17.62 7.36 -1.27
CA VAL A 30 -17.58 8.00 -2.60
C VAL A 30 -16.35 7.54 -3.37
N TRP A 31 -15.21 7.40 -2.70
CA TRP A 31 -13.98 6.90 -3.30
C TRP A 31 -14.14 5.44 -3.76
N ASP A 32 -14.77 4.60 -2.96
CA ASP A 32 -15.00 3.20 -3.30
C ASP A 32 -15.89 3.06 -4.54
N ILE A 33 -16.97 3.84 -4.65
CA ILE A 33 -17.84 3.86 -5.85
C ILE A 33 -17.05 4.31 -7.10
N TRP A 34 -16.16 5.29 -6.95
CA TRP A 34 -15.36 5.81 -8.05
C TRP A 34 -14.33 4.78 -8.55
N THR A 35 -13.64 4.12 -7.63
CA THR A 35 -12.60 3.15 -7.98
C THR A 35 -13.16 1.86 -8.59
N ASP A 36 -14.41 1.48 -8.29
CA ASP A 36 -15.06 0.32 -8.90
C ASP A 36 -15.29 0.51 -10.41
N ARG A 37 -15.59 1.74 -10.84
CA ARG A 37 -15.67 2.07 -12.28
C ARG A 37 -14.32 2.00 -12.98
N ASP A 38 -13.27 2.40 -12.30
CA ASP A 38 -11.93 2.45 -12.87
C ASP A 38 -11.37 1.05 -13.22
N ILE A 39 -11.80 -0.04 -12.57
CA ILE A 39 -11.37 -1.41 -12.94
C ILE A 39 -11.86 -1.79 -14.34
N GLU A 40 -13.12 -1.49 -14.67
CA GLU A 40 -13.66 -1.75 -16.00
C GLU A 40 -12.92 -0.96 -17.08
N ASP A 41 -12.55 0.27 -16.77
CA ASP A 41 -11.79 1.12 -17.68
C ASP A 41 -10.36 0.60 -17.90
N VAL A 42 -9.70 0.09 -16.85
CA VAL A 42 -8.40 -0.57 -16.98
C VAL A 42 -8.51 -1.80 -17.88
N GLN A 43 -9.51 -2.65 -17.68
CA GLN A 43 -9.71 -3.86 -18.47
C GLN A 43 -10.03 -3.57 -19.94
N LYS A 44 -10.70 -2.47 -20.23
CA LYS A 44 -11.04 -2.02 -21.59
C LYS A 44 -9.91 -1.25 -22.27
N SER A 45 -8.88 -0.85 -21.55
CA SER A 45 -7.81 -0.02 -22.06
C SER A 45 -6.84 -0.82 -22.92
N THR A 46 -6.69 -0.43 -24.18
CA THR A 46 -5.65 -0.96 -25.08
C THR A 46 -4.23 -0.51 -24.71
N TYR A 47 -4.08 0.48 -23.85
CA TYR A 47 -2.79 1.03 -23.44
C TYR A 47 -1.92 0.02 -22.66
N TYR A 48 -2.56 -0.93 -21.96
CA TYR A 48 -1.89 -1.95 -21.15
C TYR A 48 -1.81 -3.31 -21.85
N SER A 49 -1.89 -3.34 -23.17
CA SER A 49 -1.95 -4.57 -23.96
C SER A 49 -0.67 -5.40 -23.93
N ALA A 50 0.45 -4.86 -23.48
CA ALA A 50 1.72 -5.56 -23.41
C ALA A 50 2.05 -5.93 -21.96
N ALA A 51 2.55 -7.17 -21.77
CA ALA A 51 3.12 -7.58 -20.49
C ALA A 51 4.37 -6.76 -20.16
N ALA A 52 4.51 -6.33 -18.92
CA ALA A 52 5.68 -5.63 -18.43
C ALA A 52 6.21 -6.36 -17.19
N ASN A 53 7.49 -6.70 -17.19
CA ASN A 53 8.14 -7.45 -16.12
C ASN A 53 9.45 -6.79 -15.68
N SER A 54 9.76 -6.89 -14.40
CA SER A 54 11.07 -6.60 -13.83
C SER A 54 11.80 -7.90 -13.45
N ALA A 55 12.97 -7.80 -12.81
CA ALA A 55 13.66 -8.98 -12.28
C ALA A 55 12.82 -9.65 -11.18
N GLN A 56 12.95 -10.98 -11.08
CA GLN A 56 12.37 -11.72 -9.95
C GLN A 56 13.15 -11.38 -8.68
N LEU A 57 12.40 -11.16 -7.59
CA LEU A 57 12.94 -10.80 -6.30
C LEU A 57 12.49 -11.83 -5.25
N ARG A 58 13.35 -12.03 -4.24
CA ARG A 58 13.01 -12.82 -3.06
C ARG A 58 13.08 -11.89 -1.84
N LEU A 59 12.04 -11.91 -1.02
CA LEU A 59 11.96 -11.17 0.21
C LEU A 59 12.52 -12.02 1.35
N ASP A 60 13.15 -11.38 2.34
CA ASP A 60 13.68 -12.05 3.52
C ASP A 60 12.63 -12.04 4.64
N GLN A 61 12.11 -13.20 4.99
CA GLN A 61 11.09 -13.38 6.03
C GLN A 61 11.56 -13.00 7.46
N ASN A 62 12.86 -12.81 7.65
CA ASN A 62 13.41 -12.43 8.95
C ASN A 62 13.43 -10.91 9.18
N LEU A 63 13.10 -10.12 8.17
CA LEU A 63 13.06 -8.68 8.29
C LEU A 63 11.65 -8.19 8.68
N PRO A 64 11.54 -7.03 9.33
CA PRO A 64 10.26 -6.40 9.62
C PRO A 64 9.45 -6.11 8.36
N ILE A 65 8.12 -6.09 8.51
CA ILE A 65 7.18 -5.88 7.40
C ILE A 65 7.44 -4.52 6.73
N GLY A 66 7.87 -4.58 5.48
CA GLY A 66 8.28 -3.44 4.67
C GLY A 66 9.78 -3.41 4.40
N TYR A 67 10.63 -3.73 5.39
CA TYR A 67 12.07 -3.83 5.15
C TYR A 67 12.44 -5.02 4.28
N ASP A 68 11.71 -6.11 4.35
CA ASP A 68 11.83 -7.26 3.45
C ASP A 68 11.68 -6.82 1.98
N ALA A 69 10.61 -6.11 1.65
CA ALA A 69 10.35 -5.59 0.32
C ALA A 69 11.38 -4.51 -0.10
N ALA A 70 11.65 -3.55 0.79
CA ALA A 70 12.60 -2.49 0.53
C ALA A 70 14.01 -3.03 0.31
N GLN A 71 14.47 -3.94 1.16
CA GLN A 71 15.78 -4.57 1.06
C GLN A 71 15.93 -5.37 -0.24
N ALA A 72 14.90 -6.16 -0.61
CA ALA A 72 14.93 -6.93 -1.86
C ALA A 72 15.09 -6.00 -3.09
N VAL A 73 14.35 -4.89 -3.11
CA VAL A 73 14.47 -3.89 -4.19
C VAL A 73 15.84 -3.22 -4.17
N CYS A 74 16.33 -2.78 -3.01
CA CYS A 74 17.64 -2.14 -2.89
C CYS A 74 18.79 -3.07 -3.26
N ILE A 75 18.74 -4.35 -2.88
CA ILE A 75 19.71 -5.37 -3.31
C ILE A 75 19.70 -5.53 -4.83
N SER A 76 18.52 -5.56 -5.46
CA SER A 76 18.40 -5.68 -6.92
C SER A 76 19.04 -4.52 -7.68
N LEU A 77 19.18 -3.38 -7.02
CA LEU A 77 19.84 -2.18 -7.53
C LEU A 77 21.33 -2.09 -7.13
N GLY A 78 21.85 -3.09 -6.42
CA GLY A 78 23.24 -3.11 -5.93
C GLY A 78 23.51 -2.20 -4.73
N GLN A 79 22.49 -1.70 -4.05
CA GLN A 79 22.60 -0.75 -2.94
C GLN A 79 21.77 -1.23 -1.73
N PRO A 80 22.21 -2.25 -1.00
CA PRO A 80 21.47 -2.80 0.13
C PRO A 80 21.31 -1.75 1.25
N ILE A 81 20.16 -1.80 1.94
CA ILE A 81 19.94 -0.98 3.15
C ILE A 81 20.89 -1.47 4.24
N SER A 82 21.61 -0.53 4.85
CA SER A 82 22.46 -0.86 5.99
C SER A 82 21.60 -1.27 7.20
N SER A 83 22.04 -2.29 7.94
CA SER A 83 21.38 -2.70 9.18
C SER A 83 21.28 -1.57 10.22
N SER A 84 22.21 -0.62 10.20
CA SER A 84 22.18 0.57 11.05
C SER A 84 21.12 1.60 10.66
N ALA A 85 20.60 1.54 9.43
CA ALA A 85 19.52 2.41 8.96
C ALA A 85 18.12 1.86 9.31
N ILE A 86 18.04 0.63 9.82
CA ILE A 86 16.81 0.04 10.32
C ILE A 86 16.57 0.60 11.74
N PRO A 87 15.47 1.29 12.00
CA PRO A 87 15.20 1.83 13.33
C PRO A 87 15.16 0.72 14.39
N ALA A 88 15.75 0.97 15.54
CA ALA A 88 15.80 0.01 16.65
C ALA A 88 14.41 -0.48 17.16
N LYS A 89 13.32 0.24 16.81
CA LYS A 89 11.94 -0.17 17.05
C LYS A 89 11.43 -1.26 16.10
N ALA A 90 12.21 -1.63 15.09
CA ALA A 90 11.87 -2.65 14.11
C ALA A 90 12.35 -4.07 14.52
N ASP A 91 12.69 -4.28 15.80
CA ASP A 91 13.07 -5.60 16.30
C ASP A 91 11.91 -6.61 16.32
N ASP A 92 10.67 -6.12 16.17
CA ASP A 92 9.50 -6.97 16.01
C ASP A 92 9.15 -7.12 14.53
N LYS A 93 9.45 -8.28 13.97
CA LYS A 93 9.17 -8.64 12.56
C LYS A 93 7.69 -8.55 12.18
N ASP A 94 6.78 -8.50 13.16
CA ASP A 94 5.34 -8.34 12.93
C ASP A 94 4.93 -6.85 12.90
N THR A 95 5.87 -5.93 13.13
CA THR A 95 5.58 -4.49 13.08
C THR A 95 5.60 -4.00 11.64
N LEU A 96 4.47 -3.42 11.21
CA LEU A 96 4.38 -2.73 9.92
C LEU A 96 5.11 -1.39 9.97
N ILE A 97 6.07 -1.18 9.07
CA ILE A 97 6.71 0.12 8.87
C ILE A 97 5.81 0.99 7.99
N PHE A 98 5.58 2.24 8.40
CA PHE A 98 4.74 3.14 7.62
C PHE A 98 5.41 3.52 6.27
N PRO A 99 4.62 3.75 5.19
CA PRO A 99 5.16 4.01 3.86
C PRO A 99 6.17 5.16 3.79
N ALA A 100 5.95 6.23 4.55
CA ALA A 100 6.85 7.38 4.60
C ALA A 100 8.21 7.03 5.22
N ASP A 101 8.21 6.27 6.34
CA ASP A 101 9.43 5.85 7.03
C ASP A 101 10.21 4.86 6.16
N LEU A 102 9.50 3.94 5.49
CA LEU A 102 10.10 2.99 4.57
C LEU A 102 10.77 3.69 3.39
N THR A 103 10.08 4.69 2.80
CA THR A 103 10.62 5.49 1.71
C THR A 103 11.88 6.23 2.16
N GLY A 104 11.87 6.85 3.36
CA GLY A 104 13.04 7.55 3.91
C GLY A 104 14.25 6.63 4.11
N SER A 105 14.02 5.41 4.60
CA SER A 105 15.09 4.40 4.76
C SER A 105 15.69 3.98 3.41
N MET A 106 14.84 3.79 2.40
CA MET A 106 15.28 3.48 1.04
C MET A 106 16.04 4.64 0.39
N GLU A 107 15.58 5.88 0.57
CA GLU A 107 16.28 7.08 0.05
C GLU A 107 17.69 7.21 0.65
N THR A 108 17.86 6.89 1.92
CA THR A 108 19.14 6.88 2.57
C THR A 108 20.09 5.84 1.96
N ALA A 109 19.58 4.65 1.60
CA ALA A 109 20.38 3.60 0.99
C ALA A 109 20.69 3.88 -0.50
N LEU A 110 19.70 4.36 -1.25
CA LEU A 110 19.82 4.58 -2.70
C LEU A 110 20.53 5.89 -3.07
N GLY A 111 20.83 6.75 -2.10
CA GLY A 111 21.52 8.01 -2.31
C GLY A 111 20.74 9.00 -3.16
N SER A 112 21.26 9.30 -4.37
CA SER A 112 20.64 10.27 -5.28
C SER A 112 19.42 9.73 -6.07
N GLN A 113 19.10 8.46 -5.97
CA GLN A 113 17.92 7.91 -6.62
C GLN A 113 16.66 8.41 -5.91
N LYS A 114 15.85 9.15 -6.65
CA LYS A 114 14.60 9.69 -6.12
C LYS A 114 13.53 8.62 -6.14
N LEU A 115 13.01 8.32 -4.98
CA LEU A 115 11.78 7.55 -4.82
C LEU A 115 10.57 8.47 -4.96
N ARG A 116 9.44 7.89 -5.27
CA ARG A 116 8.16 8.56 -5.30
C ARG A 116 7.15 7.70 -4.53
N LEU A 117 6.76 8.20 -3.36
CA LEU A 117 5.64 7.62 -2.60
C LEU A 117 4.35 8.25 -3.11
N GLU A 118 3.45 7.42 -3.59
CA GLU A 118 2.10 7.80 -3.99
C GLU A 118 1.09 7.12 -3.09
N THR A 119 0.10 7.86 -2.65
CA THR A 119 -0.95 7.37 -1.74
C THR A 119 -2.32 7.75 -2.26
N GLY A 120 -3.31 6.87 -2.10
CA GLY A 120 -4.67 7.17 -2.50
C GLY A 120 -4.86 7.30 -4.01
N LEU A 121 -4.07 6.57 -4.80
CA LEU A 121 -4.24 6.54 -6.26
C LEU A 121 -5.59 5.92 -6.65
N THR A 122 -6.14 6.34 -7.80
CA THR A 122 -7.20 5.59 -8.46
C THR A 122 -6.65 4.24 -8.93
N ASN A 123 -7.52 3.26 -9.17
CA ASN A 123 -7.07 1.96 -9.69
C ASN A 123 -6.40 2.14 -11.06
N THR A 124 -6.97 2.96 -11.93
CA THR A 124 -6.42 3.25 -13.26
C THR A 124 -5.02 3.88 -13.15
N ASP A 125 -4.84 4.87 -12.27
CA ASP A 125 -3.53 5.51 -12.07
C ASP A 125 -2.52 4.56 -11.46
N LEU A 126 -2.93 3.72 -10.49
CA LEU A 126 -2.05 2.71 -9.90
C LEU A 126 -1.51 1.76 -10.97
N PHE A 127 -2.37 1.15 -11.79
CA PHE A 127 -1.95 0.25 -12.85
C PHE A 127 -1.09 0.96 -13.92
N LYS A 128 -1.45 2.17 -14.30
CA LYS A 128 -0.69 2.99 -15.24
C LYS A 128 0.73 3.26 -14.75
N GLU A 129 0.88 3.65 -13.50
CA GLU A 129 2.20 3.92 -12.92
C GLU A 129 3.01 2.63 -12.70
N ILE A 130 2.37 1.52 -12.27
CA ILE A 130 3.00 0.19 -12.22
C ILE A 130 3.51 -0.20 -13.60
N TYR A 131 2.67 -0.11 -14.63
CA TYR A 131 3.06 -0.47 -15.99
C TYR A 131 4.26 0.35 -16.50
N LYS A 132 4.24 1.67 -16.30
CA LYS A 132 5.34 2.56 -16.68
C LYS A 132 6.65 2.19 -15.97
N SER A 133 6.57 1.84 -14.69
CA SER A 133 7.73 1.45 -13.88
C SER A 133 8.31 0.12 -14.38
N LEU A 134 7.46 -0.89 -14.54
CA LEU A 134 7.88 -2.21 -15.01
C LEU A 134 8.45 -2.20 -16.45
N LYS A 135 7.94 -1.34 -17.33
CA LYS A 135 8.55 -1.12 -18.66
C LYS A 135 9.99 -0.64 -18.59
N LYS A 136 10.32 0.12 -17.56
CA LYS A 136 11.71 0.57 -17.26
C LYS A 136 12.50 -0.48 -16.47
N LYS A 137 11.96 -1.70 -16.30
CA LYS A 137 12.55 -2.77 -15.47
C LYS A 137 12.70 -2.42 -13.99
N LYS A 138 11.86 -1.51 -13.50
CA LYS A 138 11.84 -1.07 -12.11
C LYS A 138 10.66 -1.71 -11.39
N PRO A 139 10.88 -2.52 -10.34
CA PRO A 139 9.81 -3.08 -9.54
C PRO A 139 9.10 -1.99 -8.73
N VAL A 140 7.88 -2.28 -8.29
CA VAL A 140 7.06 -1.35 -7.51
C VAL A 140 6.71 -2.00 -6.17
N ILE A 141 6.92 -1.28 -5.07
CA ILE A 141 6.50 -1.74 -3.75
C ILE A 141 5.08 -1.24 -3.52
N ALA A 142 4.13 -2.14 -3.28
CA ALA A 142 2.74 -1.81 -3.01
C ALA A 142 2.33 -2.29 -1.61
N LEU A 143 1.60 -1.44 -0.87
CA LEU A 143 1.01 -1.83 0.40
C LEU A 143 -0.26 -2.63 0.13
N MET A 144 -0.34 -3.83 0.67
CA MET A 144 -1.39 -4.81 0.38
C MET A 144 -1.93 -5.44 1.65
N LEU A 145 -3.20 -5.79 1.63
CA LEU A 145 -3.81 -6.68 2.60
C LEU A 145 -3.81 -8.08 2.00
N VAL A 146 -2.97 -8.95 2.52
CA VAL A 146 -2.94 -10.36 2.11
C VAL A 146 -3.76 -11.15 3.12
N ALA A 147 -4.78 -11.83 2.61
CA ALA A 147 -5.65 -12.69 3.39
C ALA A 147 -5.15 -14.13 3.31
N ASP A 148 -4.88 -14.71 4.46
CA ASP A 148 -4.76 -16.14 4.63
C ASP A 148 -6.09 -16.72 5.15
N ALA A 149 -6.28 -18.05 5.11
CA ALA A 149 -7.53 -18.71 5.52
C ALA A 149 -8.01 -18.31 6.93
N GLU A 150 -7.09 -17.96 7.82
CA GLU A 150 -7.38 -17.64 9.23
C GLU A 150 -7.14 -16.17 9.61
N SER A 151 -6.37 -15.42 8.83
CA SER A 151 -5.98 -14.05 9.17
C SER A 151 -5.75 -13.18 7.94
N ALA A 152 -5.88 -11.86 8.13
CA ALA A 152 -5.49 -10.88 7.14
C ALA A 152 -4.35 -10.02 7.69
N LYS A 153 -3.24 -9.92 6.96
CA LYS A 153 -2.07 -9.14 7.32
C LYS A 153 -1.85 -8.02 6.32
N LEU A 154 -1.59 -6.81 6.81
CA LEU A 154 -1.00 -5.76 5.99
C LEU A 154 0.48 -6.05 5.79
N GLN A 155 0.91 -6.07 4.53
CA GLN A 155 2.31 -6.25 4.17
C GLN A 155 2.63 -5.51 2.87
N TYR A 156 3.91 -5.41 2.56
CA TYR A 156 4.35 -4.84 1.31
C TYR A 156 4.68 -5.96 0.32
N GLY A 157 4.01 -5.92 -0.83
CA GLY A 157 4.35 -6.78 -1.95
C GLY A 157 5.21 -6.02 -2.96
N VAL A 158 6.15 -6.71 -3.59
CA VAL A 158 6.93 -6.15 -4.70
C VAL A 158 6.34 -6.62 -6.02
N VAL A 159 5.68 -5.70 -6.72
CA VAL A 159 5.10 -5.98 -8.04
C VAL A 159 6.23 -6.09 -9.05
N THR A 160 6.37 -7.26 -9.62
CA THR A 160 7.42 -7.59 -10.60
C THR A 160 6.88 -7.85 -12.00
N GLY A 161 5.58 -8.03 -12.15
CA GLY A 161 4.95 -8.28 -13.44
C GLY A 161 3.51 -7.77 -13.49
N LEU A 162 3.11 -7.28 -14.66
CA LEU A 162 1.75 -6.88 -14.99
C LEU A 162 1.42 -7.29 -16.41
N ASP A 163 0.35 -8.07 -16.57
CA ASP A 163 -0.20 -8.48 -17.86
C ASP A 163 -1.71 -8.33 -17.82
N VAL A 164 -2.19 -7.18 -18.30
CA VAL A 164 -3.60 -6.83 -18.27
C VAL A 164 -4.43 -7.74 -19.19
N ASN A 165 -3.88 -8.16 -20.33
CA ASN A 165 -4.58 -9.03 -21.27
C ASN A 165 -4.88 -10.41 -20.68
N ASN A 166 -3.93 -10.95 -19.91
CA ASN A 166 -4.09 -12.23 -19.24
C ASN A 166 -4.63 -12.08 -17.80
N ASN A 167 -5.09 -10.88 -17.43
CA ASN A 167 -5.64 -10.58 -16.10
C ASN A 167 -4.71 -11.01 -14.96
N ARG A 168 -3.41 -10.64 -15.04
CA ARG A 168 -2.37 -11.14 -14.13
C ARG A 168 -1.48 -10.04 -13.60
N VAL A 169 -1.27 -10.05 -12.28
CA VAL A 169 -0.28 -9.25 -11.56
C VAL A 169 0.64 -10.20 -10.80
N THR A 170 1.94 -10.12 -11.02
CA THR A 170 2.92 -10.94 -10.31
C THR A 170 3.53 -10.13 -9.17
N VAL A 171 3.45 -10.66 -7.97
CA VAL A 171 3.89 -9.98 -6.73
C VAL A 171 4.80 -10.92 -5.95
N ALA A 172 5.98 -10.43 -5.58
CA ALA A 172 6.85 -11.09 -4.63
C ALA A 172 6.45 -10.67 -3.20
N LEU A 173 6.18 -11.65 -2.37
CA LEU A 173 5.85 -11.55 -0.95
C LEU A 173 6.91 -12.25 -0.12
N SER A 174 6.88 -12.08 1.20
CA SER A 174 7.78 -12.78 2.12
C SER A 174 7.65 -14.30 2.02
N GLU A 175 6.48 -14.81 1.70
CA GLU A 175 6.20 -16.26 1.59
C GLU A 175 6.53 -16.83 0.20
N GLY A 176 6.78 -15.99 -0.79
CA GLY A 176 7.08 -16.41 -2.16
C GLY A 176 6.58 -15.44 -3.22
N VAL A 177 6.48 -15.94 -4.44
CA VAL A 177 5.96 -15.16 -5.57
C VAL A 177 4.55 -15.65 -5.89
N ASP A 178 3.59 -14.76 -5.76
CA ASP A 178 2.19 -15.02 -6.03
C ASP A 178 1.72 -14.31 -7.29
N THR A 179 0.63 -14.84 -7.84
CA THR A 179 -0.04 -14.26 -9.00
C THR A 179 -1.48 -13.93 -8.64
N TYR A 180 -1.82 -12.67 -8.79
CA TYR A 180 -3.15 -12.11 -8.54
C TYR A 180 -3.85 -11.80 -9.86
N THR A 181 -5.17 -11.91 -9.87
CA THR A 181 -5.97 -11.22 -10.88
C THR A 181 -5.95 -9.71 -10.64
N LEU A 182 -6.30 -8.90 -11.62
CA LEU A 182 -6.41 -7.44 -11.45
C LEU A 182 -7.38 -7.09 -10.31
N ALA A 183 -8.51 -7.79 -10.24
CA ALA A 183 -9.52 -7.57 -9.20
C ALA A 183 -9.01 -7.95 -7.81
N GLU A 184 -8.34 -9.09 -7.66
CA GLU A 184 -7.73 -9.51 -6.38
C GLU A 184 -6.62 -8.55 -5.93
N PHE A 185 -5.79 -8.09 -6.85
CA PHE A 185 -4.75 -7.11 -6.56
C PHE A 185 -5.35 -5.79 -6.07
N VAL A 186 -6.40 -5.30 -6.73
CA VAL A 186 -7.12 -4.09 -6.31
C VAL A 186 -7.77 -4.29 -4.94
N ALA A 187 -8.44 -5.42 -4.71
CA ALA A 187 -9.03 -5.73 -3.40
C ALA A 187 -7.96 -5.72 -2.30
N ALA A 188 -6.77 -6.27 -2.57
CA ALA A 188 -5.65 -6.27 -1.64
C ALA A 188 -5.10 -4.85 -1.37
N THR A 189 -4.90 -4.02 -2.39
CA THR A 189 -4.37 -2.65 -2.23
C THR A 189 -5.40 -1.68 -1.67
N ARG A 190 -6.69 -1.99 -1.77
CA ARG A 190 -7.80 -1.22 -1.18
C ARG A 190 -8.19 -1.67 0.22
N PHE A 191 -7.60 -2.75 0.71
CA PHE A 191 -7.88 -3.32 2.03
C PHE A 191 -9.36 -3.69 2.22
N GLU A 192 -9.99 -4.32 1.23
CA GLU A 192 -11.44 -4.59 1.24
C GLU A 192 -11.84 -5.54 2.37
N ASN A 193 -10.97 -6.39 2.84
CA ASN A 193 -11.24 -7.35 3.92
C ASN A 193 -10.69 -6.90 5.27
N THR A 194 -11.13 -5.73 5.76
CA THR A 194 -10.58 -5.08 6.97
C THR A 194 -11.03 -5.69 8.30
N LYS A 195 -11.92 -6.68 8.32
CA LYS A 195 -12.52 -7.20 9.56
C LYS A 195 -11.51 -7.82 10.53
N ASN A 196 -10.46 -8.42 10.02
CA ASN A 196 -9.45 -9.14 10.79
C ASN A 196 -8.16 -8.35 11.04
N ILE A 197 -8.12 -7.06 10.68
CA ILE A 197 -6.97 -6.21 10.93
C ILE A 197 -7.00 -5.69 12.38
N PRO A 198 -5.85 -5.60 13.07
CA PRO A 198 -5.75 -5.01 14.40
C PRO A 198 -6.36 -3.61 14.48
N LEU A 199 -7.02 -3.30 15.61
CA LEU A 199 -7.71 -2.02 15.81
C LEU A 199 -6.82 -0.81 15.52
N ARG A 200 -5.55 -0.86 15.90
CA ARG A 200 -4.57 0.21 15.65
C ARG A 200 -4.43 0.52 14.16
N LEU A 201 -4.35 -0.51 13.32
CA LEU A 201 -4.24 -0.35 11.86
C LEU A 201 -5.56 0.14 11.25
N ARG A 202 -6.71 -0.31 11.79
CA ARG A 202 -8.02 0.23 11.36
C ARG A 202 -8.14 1.72 11.64
N LEU A 203 -7.67 2.18 12.80
CA LEU A 203 -7.63 3.60 13.14
C LEU A 203 -6.69 4.37 12.20
N SER A 204 -5.54 3.81 11.87
CA SER A 204 -4.60 4.41 10.91
C SER A 204 -5.22 4.58 9.52
N LEU A 205 -6.03 3.61 9.06
CA LEU A 205 -6.80 3.71 7.81
C LEU A 205 -7.91 4.78 7.93
N LEU A 206 -8.61 4.81 9.05
CA LEU A 206 -9.68 5.77 9.30
C LEU A 206 -9.16 7.22 9.34
N PHE A 207 -8.03 7.45 10.00
CA PHE A 207 -7.41 8.78 10.11
C PHE A 207 -6.52 9.15 8.91
N GLY A 208 -6.40 8.29 7.91
CA GLY A 208 -5.67 8.57 6.67
C GLY A 208 -4.14 8.56 6.82
N THR A 209 -3.59 8.02 7.92
CA THR A 209 -2.15 7.78 8.08
C THR A 209 -1.68 6.61 7.23
N LEU A 210 -2.58 5.66 6.94
CA LEU A 210 -2.45 4.67 5.89
C LEU A 210 -3.54 4.93 4.85
N SER A 211 -3.18 4.97 3.58
CA SER A 211 -4.11 5.18 2.48
C SER A 211 -4.17 3.95 1.57
N ARG A 212 -5.35 3.73 0.99
CA ARG A 212 -5.55 2.71 -0.04
C ARG A 212 -4.72 3.04 -1.27
N ASN A 213 -4.42 2.03 -2.09
CA ASN A 213 -3.65 2.20 -3.32
C ASN A 213 -2.37 3.02 -3.09
N THR A 214 -1.60 2.61 -2.07
CA THR A 214 -0.31 3.20 -1.71
C THR A 214 0.81 2.39 -2.33
N ALA A 215 1.71 3.06 -3.05
CA ALA A 215 2.86 2.43 -3.68
C ALA A 215 4.10 3.33 -3.68
N ILE A 216 5.27 2.69 -3.67
CA ILE A 216 6.58 3.33 -3.78
C ILE A 216 7.18 2.98 -5.14
N PHE A 217 7.48 3.99 -5.92
CA PHE A 217 8.04 3.89 -7.26
C PHE A 217 9.49 4.37 -7.28
N LEU A 218 10.32 3.72 -8.09
CA LEU A 218 11.67 4.17 -8.43
C LEU A 218 11.59 5.16 -9.60
N LYS A 219 12.17 6.35 -9.45
CA LYS A 219 12.26 7.36 -10.53
C LYS A 219 13.39 7.11 -11.49
#